data_a69d09d9e7baa86bf841f32516433df3
#
_entry.id   a69d09d9e7baa86bf841f32516433df3
#
_cell.length_a   1.000
_cell.length_b   1.000
_cell.length_c   1.000
_cell.angle_alpha   90.00
_cell.angle_beta   90.00
_cell.angle_gamma   90.00
#
_symmetry.space_group_name_H-M   'P 1'
#
loop_
_entity.id
_entity.type
_entity.pdbx_description
1 polymer ?
#
loop_
_entity_poly.entity_id
_entity_poly.type
_entity_poly.pdbx_seq_one_letter_code
_entity_poly.pdbx_strand_id
1 'polypeptide(L)'
;MCVIQSAISTAFVDINIKEKLMSYSIPCDKSSFSEIGCNMNGISIVPYIESKINKYQSPNSESLSFQFSGCAMAQYKENGVTYAAHICLYGMGNEGDCREVWNEFIQKREITDVILFYPKTEALQILQSEKCMETGKSPQIITICGYIKGEKCYSAVIDIDEKKVIKEIEQIPLIGVENCIIRETGKKPSSCVIL
;
A
#
# COMPACT_ATOMS: atom_id res chain seq x y z
N MET A 1 17.72 1.11 14.15
CA MET A 1 16.51 0.26 14.43
C MET A 1 15.62 0.37 13.20
N CYS A 2 15.14 -0.77 12.69
CA CYS A 2 14.27 -0.79 11.51
C CYS A 2 12.90 -0.18 11.89
N VAL A 3 12.45 0.84 11.17
CA VAL A 3 11.24 1.62 11.48
C VAL A 3 9.98 0.75 11.28
N ILE A 4 9.93 0.03 10.16
CA ILE A 4 8.81 -0.87 9.84
C ILE A 4 8.78 -2.06 10.82
N GLN A 5 9.92 -2.61 11.25
CA GLN A 5 9.94 -3.68 12.26
C GLN A 5 9.28 -3.22 13.57
N SER A 6 9.55 -2.00 14.00
CA SER A 6 8.91 -1.43 15.18
C SER A 6 7.40 -1.29 14.98
N ALA A 7 6.95 -0.79 13.82
CA ALA A 7 5.54 -0.65 13.47
C ALA A 7 4.82 -2.01 13.43
N ILE A 8 5.42 -3.04 12.81
CA ILE A 8 4.88 -4.39 12.75
C ILE A 8 4.77 -4.99 14.16
N SER A 9 5.81 -4.86 14.97
CA SER A 9 5.81 -5.35 16.35
C SER A 9 4.74 -4.67 17.20
N THR A 10 4.50 -3.38 16.97
CA THR A 10 3.46 -2.61 17.68
C THR A 10 2.05 -2.98 17.21
N ALA A 11 1.85 -3.02 15.88
CA ALA A 11 0.53 -3.27 15.30
C ALA A 11 0.03 -4.70 15.56
N PHE A 12 0.92 -5.69 15.65
CA PHE A 12 0.54 -7.11 15.59
C PHE A 12 0.92 -7.91 16.84
N VAL A 13 0.84 -7.30 18.02
CA VAL A 13 1.18 -7.96 19.29
C VAL A 13 0.36 -9.25 19.51
N ASP A 14 -0.94 -9.25 19.17
CA ASP A 14 -1.86 -10.35 19.54
C ASP A 14 -2.78 -10.84 18.40
N ILE A 15 -2.46 -10.56 17.10
CA ILE A 15 -3.42 -10.80 16.03
C ILE A 15 -2.85 -11.69 14.93
N ASN A 16 -3.69 -12.61 14.43
CA ASN A 16 -3.44 -13.34 13.20
C ASN A 16 -3.59 -12.39 12.01
N ILE A 17 -2.46 -11.84 11.57
CA ILE A 17 -2.37 -10.90 10.44
C ILE A 17 -3.03 -11.47 9.18
N LYS A 18 -2.83 -12.78 8.91
CA LYS A 18 -3.39 -13.46 7.74
C LYS A 18 -4.90 -13.28 7.63
N GLU A 19 -5.63 -13.51 8.72
CA GLU A 19 -7.09 -13.43 8.69
C GLU A 19 -7.60 -12.02 8.37
N LYS A 20 -6.90 -10.98 8.83
CA LYS A 20 -7.31 -9.59 8.57
C LYS A 20 -6.83 -9.04 7.23
N LEU A 21 -5.72 -9.52 6.69
CA LEU A 21 -5.18 -9.04 5.41
C LEU A 21 -5.69 -9.81 4.19
N MET A 22 -6.10 -11.08 4.36
CA MET A 22 -6.47 -11.96 3.26
C MET A 22 -7.99 -12.18 3.08
N SER A 23 -8.84 -11.58 3.93
CA SER A 23 -10.27 -11.93 3.98
C SER A 23 -11.22 -10.98 3.23
N TYR A 24 -10.71 -10.08 2.40
CA TYR A 24 -11.57 -9.13 1.70
C TYR A 24 -11.79 -9.49 0.23
N SER A 25 -12.59 -10.56 -0.01
CA SER A 25 -13.33 -10.73 -1.26
C SER A 25 -14.57 -9.83 -1.23
N ILE A 26 -14.46 -8.61 -1.74
CA ILE A 26 -15.59 -7.70 -1.84
C ILE A 26 -16.22 -7.89 -3.21
N PRO A 27 -17.56 -8.02 -3.32
CA PRO A 27 -18.23 -7.98 -4.61
C PRO A 27 -17.82 -6.69 -5.33
N CYS A 28 -17.37 -6.82 -6.57
CA CYS A 28 -16.96 -5.70 -7.40
C CYS A 28 -18.19 -4.89 -7.79
N ASP A 29 -18.59 -3.92 -6.97
CA ASP A 29 -19.45 -2.85 -7.45
C ASP A 29 -18.60 -1.82 -8.21
N LYS A 30 -19.24 -1.00 -9.03
CA LYS A 30 -18.56 -0.03 -9.90
C LYS A 30 -17.90 1.15 -9.15
N SER A 31 -17.93 1.23 -7.82
CA SER A 31 -17.29 2.31 -7.08
C SER A 31 -15.78 2.08 -7.04
N SER A 32 -15.02 3.05 -7.50
CA SER A 32 -13.55 2.98 -7.52
C SER A 32 -12.92 3.16 -6.14
N PHE A 33 -13.71 3.54 -5.12
CA PHE A 33 -13.28 3.72 -3.73
C PHE A 33 -13.86 2.64 -2.82
N SER A 34 -13.08 2.28 -1.80
CA SER A 34 -13.51 1.50 -0.63
C SER A 34 -12.91 2.09 0.64
N GLU A 35 -13.55 1.83 1.78
CA GLU A 35 -13.11 2.34 3.08
C GLU A 35 -12.96 1.17 4.06
N ILE A 36 -12.02 0.29 3.77
CA ILE A 36 -11.75 -0.90 4.57
C ILE A 36 -10.38 -0.77 5.22
N GLY A 37 -10.35 -1.03 6.52
CA GLY A 37 -9.13 -0.97 7.29
C GLY A 37 -9.40 -1.15 8.78
N CYS A 38 -8.37 -1.02 9.55
CA CYS A 38 -8.46 -0.99 11.01
C CYS A 38 -7.33 -0.15 11.59
N ASN A 39 -7.54 0.37 12.81
CA ASN A 39 -6.45 0.97 13.57
C ASN A 39 -5.94 -0.05 14.59
N MET A 40 -4.63 -0.23 14.61
CA MET A 40 -3.95 -1.16 15.50
C MET A 40 -2.87 -0.41 16.26
N ASN A 41 -3.14 -0.12 17.53
CA ASN A 41 -2.20 0.59 18.42
C ASN A 41 -1.70 1.91 17.83
N GLY A 42 -2.59 2.67 17.18
CA GLY A 42 -2.28 3.97 16.58
C GLY A 42 -1.81 3.92 15.12
N ILE A 43 -1.58 2.73 14.57
CA ILE A 43 -1.18 2.53 13.17
C ILE A 43 -2.41 2.12 12.36
N SER A 44 -2.70 2.84 11.29
CA SER A 44 -3.79 2.54 10.38
C SER A 44 -3.37 1.49 9.35
N ILE A 45 -4.05 0.36 9.34
CA ILE A 45 -3.81 -0.72 8.37
C ILE A 45 -4.77 -0.55 7.20
N VAL A 46 -4.21 -0.42 6.00
CA VAL A 46 -4.95 -0.23 4.76
C VAL A 46 -4.70 -1.42 3.84
N PRO A 47 -5.59 -2.43 3.79
CA PRO A 47 -5.39 -3.60 2.97
C PRO A 47 -5.48 -3.28 1.47
N TYR A 48 -4.82 -4.10 0.65
CA TYR A 48 -5.02 -4.14 -0.79
C TYR A 48 -6.42 -4.63 -1.13
N ILE A 49 -7.07 -3.95 -2.06
CA ILE A 49 -8.35 -4.38 -2.66
C ILE A 49 -8.20 -4.25 -4.16
N GLU A 50 -8.44 -5.34 -4.87
CA GLU A 50 -8.32 -5.40 -6.32
C GLU A 50 -9.27 -4.38 -6.99
N SER A 51 -8.75 -3.67 -7.98
CA SER A 51 -9.50 -2.67 -8.77
C SER A 51 -10.10 -1.50 -7.97
N LYS A 52 -9.54 -1.19 -6.80
CA LYS A 52 -10.04 -0.12 -5.92
C LYS A 52 -8.92 0.82 -5.47
N ILE A 53 -9.33 2.03 -5.14
CA ILE A 53 -8.61 2.90 -4.21
C ILE A 53 -9.17 2.60 -2.83
N ASN A 54 -8.45 1.84 -2.03
CA ASN A 54 -8.88 1.58 -0.66
C ASN A 54 -8.27 2.62 0.27
N LYS A 55 -9.12 3.42 0.93
CA LYS A 55 -8.71 4.45 1.89
C LYS A 55 -9.16 4.12 3.30
N TYR A 56 -8.42 4.57 4.28
CA TYR A 56 -8.79 4.45 5.69
C TYR A 56 -8.26 5.64 6.49
N GLN A 57 -9.00 6.09 7.50
CA GLN A 57 -8.57 7.20 8.35
C GLN A 57 -7.26 6.89 9.07
N SER A 58 -6.33 7.85 9.06
CA SER A 58 -5.01 7.74 9.68
C SER A 58 -4.76 8.91 10.64
N PRO A 59 -5.44 8.92 11.79
CA PRO A 59 -5.46 10.07 12.70
C PRO A 59 -4.07 10.45 13.22
N ASN A 60 -3.16 9.48 13.34
CA ASN A 60 -1.79 9.71 13.80
C ASN A 60 -0.81 9.95 12.63
N SER A 61 -1.30 10.06 11.39
CA SER A 61 -0.46 10.12 10.19
C SER A 61 0.55 8.96 10.12
N GLU A 62 0.13 7.78 10.60
CA GLU A 62 0.94 6.57 10.63
C GLU A 62 0.12 5.41 10.05
N SER A 63 0.58 4.85 8.94
CA SER A 63 -0.17 3.85 8.19
C SER A 63 0.73 2.81 7.55
N LEU A 64 0.20 1.59 7.45
CA LEU A 64 0.87 0.42 6.91
C LEU A 64 -0.05 -0.27 5.90
N SER A 65 0.51 -0.69 4.78
CA SER A 65 -0.19 -1.45 3.76
C SER A 65 0.72 -2.50 3.13
N PHE A 66 0.14 -3.53 2.51
CA PHE A 66 0.84 -4.72 2.07
C PHE A 66 0.46 -5.10 0.64
N GLN A 67 1.16 -6.09 0.08
CA GLN A 67 0.89 -6.69 -1.24
C GLN A 67 1.11 -5.72 -2.41
N PHE A 68 2.16 -4.90 -2.33
CA PHE A 68 2.52 -4.01 -3.43
C PHE A 68 3.21 -4.77 -4.55
N SER A 69 2.48 -5.00 -5.65
CA SER A 69 2.99 -5.60 -6.88
C SER A 69 3.12 -4.59 -8.05
N GLY A 70 2.81 -3.32 -7.78
CA GLY A 70 2.83 -2.24 -8.76
C GLY A 70 1.88 -1.10 -8.42
N CYS A 71 1.17 -1.22 -7.29
CA CYS A 71 0.28 -0.21 -6.74
C CYS A 71 1.04 0.96 -6.11
N ALA A 72 0.36 2.07 -5.89
CA ALA A 72 0.87 3.19 -5.13
C ALA A 72 0.26 3.24 -3.71
N MET A 73 0.99 3.85 -2.79
CA MET A 73 0.50 4.21 -1.46
C MET A 73 0.48 5.72 -1.32
N ALA A 74 -0.58 6.25 -0.73
CA ALA A 74 -0.73 7.68 -0.52
C ALA A 74 -1.20 8.01 0.90
N GLN A 75 -0.94 9.25 1.32
CA GLN A 75 -1.56 9.89 2.46
C GLN A 75 -2.01 11.30 2.03
N TYR A 76 -3.15 11.73 2.52
CA TYR A 76 -3.72 13.03 2.21
C TYR A 76 -4.70 13.47 3.29
N LYS A 77 -5.09 14.75 3.26
CA LYS A 77 -6.23 15.24 4.05
C LYS A 77 -7.45 15.48 3.16
N GLU A 78 -8.59 15.03 3.62
CA GLU A 78 -9.90 15.28 3.05
C GLU A 78 -10.77 15.98 4.10
N ASN A 79 -11.19 17.22 3.85
CA ASN A 79 -11.91 18.04 4.84
C ASN A 79 -11.19 18.12 6.21
N GLY A 80 -9.85 18.20 6.21
CA GLY A 80 -9.04 18.27 7.42
C GLY A 80 -8.78 16.93 8.12
N VAL A 81 -9.38 15.83 7.68
CA VAL A 81 -9.16 14.47 8.20
C VAL A 81 -8.06 13.78 7.39
N THR A 82 -7.08 13.20 8.08
CA THR A 82 -6.00 12.46 7.42
C THR A 82 -6.45 11.05 7.04
N TYR A 83 -6.21 10.67 5.79
CA TYR A 83 -6.44 9.34 5.23
C TYR A 83 -5.14 8.76 4.68
N ALA A 84 -5.00 7.46 4.77
CA ALA A 84 -4.04 6.69 3.97
C ALA A 84 -4.79 5.88 2.91
N ALA A 85 -4.16 5.66 1.75
CA ALA A 85 -4.77 4.92 0.66
C ALA A 85 -3.80 3.92 0.02
N HIS A 86 -4.33 2.75 -0.34
CA HIS A 86 -3.71 1.80 -1.27
C HIS A 86 -4.41 1.98 -2.63
N ILE A 87 -3.67 2.38 -3.65
CA ILE A 87 -4.19 2.70 -4.98
C ILE A 87 -3.83 1.57 -5.92
N CYS A 88 -4.83 0.80 -6.37
CA CYS A 88 -4.63 -0.23 -7.37
C CYS A 88 -4.37 0.40 -8.74
N LEU A 89 -3.19 0.14 -9.33
CA LEU A 89 -2.82 0.65 -10.65
C LEU A 89 -2.90 -0.42 -11.74
N TYR A 90 -3.23 -1.64 -11.37
CA TYR A 90 -3.33 -2.79 -12.26
C TYR A 90 -4.57 -3.60 -11.90
N GLY A 91 -5.53 -3.64 -12.82
CA GLY A 91 -6.66 -4.56 -12.78
C GLY A 91 -6.56 -5.58 -13.90
N MET A 92 -7.29 -6.69 -13.80
CA MET A 92 -7.48 -7.59 -14.92
C MET A 92 -8.38 -6.92 -15.96
N GLY A 93 -7.80 -6.40 -17.03
CA GLY A 93 -8.47 -5.61 -18.07
C GLY A 93 -8.42 -4.10 -17.82
N ASN A 94 -9.01 -3.32 -18.74
CA ASN A 94 -9.01 -1.85 -18.66
C ASN A 94 -9.91 -1.28 -17.54
N GLU A 95 -10.66 -2.12 -16.84
CA GLU A 95 -11.66 -1.70 -15.84
C GLU A 95 -11.10 -1.57 -14.40
N GLY A 96 -9.84 -1.95 -14.18
CA GLY A 96 -9.24 -2.00 -12.84
C GLY A 96 -8.19 -0.94 -12.55
N ASP A 97 -7.92 -0.04 -13.49
CA ASP A 97 -6.92 1.01 -13.30
C ASP A 97 -7.54 2.23 -12.62
N CYS A 98 -7.11 2.48 -11.39
CA CYS A 98 -7.64 3.60 -10.60
C CYS A 98 -6.88 4.93 -10.83
N ARG A 99 -6.01 5.06 -11.84
CA ARG A 99 -5.22 6.27 -12.07
C ARG A 99 -6.07 7.51 -12.34
N GLU A 100 -6.99 7.42 -13.28
CA GLU A 100 -7.87 8.54 -13.64
C GLU A 100 -8.69 8.98 -12.44
N VAL A 101 -9.30 8.00 -11.75
CA VAL A 101 -10.11 8.26 -10.55
C VAL A 101 -9.28 8.92 -9.44
N TRP A 102 -8.05 8.47 -9.22
CA TRP A 102 -7.13 9.10 -8.28
C TRP A 102 -6.79 10.53 -8.70
N ASN A 103 -6.44 10.73 -9.96
CA ASN A 103 -6.05 12.04 -10.49
C ASN A 103 -7.18 13.07 -10.43
N GLU A 104 -8.41 12.67 -10.71
CA GLU A 104 -9.58 13.52 -10.54
C GLU A 104 -9.87 13.81 -9.05
N PHE A 105 -9.71 12.81 -8.21
CA PHE A 105 -9.97 12.92 -6.78
C PHE A 105 -9.06 13.93 -6.09
N ILE A 106 -7.74 13.86 -6.32
CA ILE A 106 -6.79 14.73 -5.60
C ILE A 106 -6.83 16.20 -6.05
N GLN A 107 -7.48 16.52 -7.17
CA GLN A 107 -7.66 17.89 -7.66
C GLN A 107 -8.82 18.63 -7.00
N LYS A 108 -9.62 17.97 -6.16
CA LYS A 108 -10.71 18.59 -5.43
C LYS A 108 -10.17 19.52 -4.34
N ARG A 109 -10.88 20.63 -4.07
CA ARG A 109 -10.45 21.65 -3.10
C ARG A 109 -10.31 21.15 -1.67
N GLU A 110 -11.12 20.15 -1.31
CA GLU A 110 -11.09 19.51 0.01
C GLU A 110 -9.89 18.60 0.24
N ILE A 111 -9.10 18.32 -0.82
CA ILE A 111 -7.93 17.43 -0.73
C ILE A 111 -6.66 18.27 -0.61
N THR A 112 -5.93 18.07 0.47
CA THR A 112 -4.67 18.78 0.78
C THR A 112 -3.62 17.81 1.32
N ASP A 113 -2.39 18.29 1.50
CA ASP A 113 -1.27 17.58 2.12
C ASP A 113 -1.02 16.18 1.49
N VAL A 114 -1.09 16.12 0.16
CA VAL A 114 -0.97 14.84 -0.58
C VAL A 114 0.48 14.39 -0.62
N ILE A 115 0.70 13.15 -0.20
CA ILE A 115 1.97 12.42 -0.30
C ILE A 115 1.67 11.13 -1.04
N LEU A 116 2.52 10.76 -2.01
CA LEU A 116 2.40 9.52 -2.79
C LEU A 116 3.77 8.90 -3.02
N PHE A 117 3.86 7.58 -2.93
CA PHE A 117 5.05 6.84 -3.32
C PHE A 117 4.70 5.45 -3.84
N TYR A 118 5.68 4.80 -4.44
CA TYR A 118 5.56 3.44 -4.99
C TYR A 118 6.40 2.48 -4.14
N PRO A 119 5.78 1.68 -3.26
CA PRO A 119 6.53 0.79 -2.35
C PRO A 119 7.38 -0.26 -3.09
N LYS A 120 6.94 -0.73 -4.26
CA LYS A 120 7.67 -1.70 -5.05
C LYS A 120 8.82 -1.04 -5.81
N THR A 121 10.04 -1.45 -5.51
CA THR A 121 11.23 -1.17 -6.31
C THR A 121 11.76 -2.45 -6.93
N GLU A 122 12.57 -2.34 -7.99
CA GLU A 122 13.19 -3.51 -8.64
C GLU A 122 14.00 -4.34 -7.63
N ALA A 123 14.79 -3.68 -6.78
CA ALA A 123 15.61 -4.35 -5.76
C ALA A 123 14.76 -5.14 -4.75
N LEU A 124 13.63 -4.57 -4.29
CA LEU A 124 12.73 -5.27 -3.36
C LEU A 124 11.98 -6.42 -4.05
N GLN A 125 11.64 -6.27 -5.33
CA GLN A 125 11.00 -7.34 -6.11
C GLN A 125 11.94 -8.53 -6.31
N ILE A 126 13.20 -8.29 -6.64
CA ILE A 126 14.22 -9.35 -6.78
C ILE A 126 14.37 -10.07 -5.43
N LEU A 127 14.55 -9.33 -4.35
CA LEU A 127 14.70 -9.89 -3.01
C LEU A 127 13.45 -10.69 -2.57
N GLN A 128 12.25 -10.20 -2.85
CA GLN A 128 11.01 -10.94 -2.59
C GLN A 128 11.02 -12.29 -3.31
N SER A 129 11.35 -12.29 -4.61
CA SER A 129 11.39 -13.52 -5.42
C SER A 129 12.45 -14.50 -4.90
N GLU A 130 13.64 -14.03 -4.57
CA GLU A 130 14.70 -14.86 -3.99
C GLU A 130 14.25 -15.50 -2.67
N LYS A 131 13.62 -14.73 -1.78
CA LYS A 131 13.15 -15.24 -0.49
C LYS A 131 11.96 -16.19 -0.62
N CYS A 132 11.07 -15.99 -1.58
CA CYS A 132 10.02 -16.96 -1.91
C CYS A 132 10.62 -18.30 -2.37
N MET A 133 11.61 -18.27 -3.25
CA MET A 133 12.30 -19.48 -3.71
C MET A 133 13.07 -20.19 -2.59
N GLU A 134 13.79 -19.42 -1.75
CA GLU A 134 14.58 -19.96 -0.64
C GLU A 134 13.72 -20.65 0.43
N THR A 135 12.56 -20.06 0.74
CA THR A 135 11.70 -20.52 1.84
C THR A 135 10.54 -21.41 1.39
N GLY A 136 10.24 -21.47 0.10
CA GLY A 136 9.04 -22.12 -0.43
C GLY A 136 7.73 -21.39 -0.09
N LYS A 137 7.81 -20.16 0.45
CA LYS A 137 6.64 -19.34 0.81
C LYS A 137 6.12 -18.55 -0.39
N SER A 138 4.81 -18.31 -0.43
CA SER A 138 4.19 -17.54 -1.51
C SER A 138 4.48 -16.03 -1.39
N PRO A 139 4.32 -15.25 -2.51
CA PRO A 139 4.44 -13.79 -2.49
C PRO A 139 3.42 -13.06 -1.60
N GLN A 140 2.33 -13.73 -1.18
CA GLN A 140 1.41 -13.20 -0.18
C GLN A 140 1.99 -13.26 1.23
N ILE A 141 2.91 -14.19 1.50
CA ILE A 141 3.56 -14.37 2.79
C ILE A 141 4.86 -13.57 2.85
N ILE A 142 5.73 -13.73 1.84
CA ILE A 142 6.90 -12.87 1.64
C ILE A 142 6.45 -11.70 0.76
N THR A 143 6.06 -10.60 1.37
CA THR A 143 5.38 -9.52 0.65
C THR A 143 6.12 -8.19 0.74
N ILE A 144 5.86 -7.31 -0.24
CA ILE A 144 6.31 -5.93 -0.19
C ILE A 144 5.24 -5.12 0.54
N CYS A 145 5.66 -4.38 1.57
CA CYS A 145 4.84 -3.43 2.29
C CYS A 145 5.30 -1.99 2.07
N GLY A 146 4.35 -1.06 2.22
CA GLY A 146 4.56 0.36 2.30
C GLY A 146 4.16 0.86 3.69
N TYR A 147 4.92 1.81 4.23
CA TYR A 147 4.68 2.44 5.51
C TYR A 147 4.89 3.94 5.44
N ILE A 148 3.95 4.70 5.97
CA ILE A 148 4.03 6.15 6.09
C ILE A 148 4.03 6.51 7.58
N LYS A 149 4.92 7.44 7.95
CA LYS A 149 4.98 8.05 9.28
C LYS A 149 5.23 9.55 9.17
N GLY A 150 4.17 10.34 9.35
CA GLY A 150 4.20 11.75 9.01
C GLY A 150 4.48 11.95 7.52
N GLU A 151 5.57 12.63 7.17
CA GLU A 151 6.00 12.84 5.78
C GLU A 151 7.01 11.82 5.27
N LYS A 152 7.44 10.89 6.10
CA LYS A 152 8.42 9.85 5.73
C LYS A 152 7.74 8.61 5.21
N CYS A 153 8.30 8.08 4.12
CA CYS A 153 7.82 6.89 3.46
C CYS A 153 8.89 5.79 3.48
N TYR A 154 8.46 4.57 3.72
CA TYR A 154 9.34 3.41 3.78
C TYR A 154 8.73 2.25 3.01
N SER A 155 9.58 1.44 2.41
CA SER A 155 9.20 0.18 1.79
C SER A 155 10.01 -0.97 2.37
N ALA A 156 9.42 -2.14 2.46
CA ALA A 156 10.16 -3.31 2.92
C ALA A 156 9.66 -4.59 2.26
N VAL A 157 10.55 -5.60 2.21
CA VAL A 157 10.15 -7.01 2.09
C VAL A 157 10.00 -7.56 3.50
N ILE A 158 8.85 -8.18 3.76
CA ILE A 158 8.52 -8.76 5.07
C ILE A 158 8.06 -10.20 4.92
N ASP A 159 8.35 -11.00 5.93
CA ASP A 159 7.72 -12.29 6.18
C ASP A 159 6.57 -12.12 7.16
N ILE A 160 5.33 -12.26 6.67
CA ILE A 160 4.13 -12.05 7.49
C ILE A 160 3.98 -13.12 8.57
N ASP A 161 4.33 -14.37 8.27
CA ASP A 161 4.21 -15.48 9.21
C ASP A 161 5.16 -15.31 10.39
N GLU A 162 6.39 -14.86 10.11
CA GLU A 162 7.40 -14.62 11.13
C GLU A 162 7.32 -13.20 11.74
N LYS A 163 6.46 -12.34 11.23
CA LYS A 163 6.35 -10.92 11.59
C LYS A 163 7.73 -10.22 11.52
N LYS A 164 8.50 -10.53 10.49
CA LYS A 164 9.90 -10.13 10.36
C LYS A 164 10.13 -9.27 9.13
N VAL A 165 10.79 -8.15 9.29
CA VAL A 165 11.31 -7.35 8.18
C VAL A 165 12.61 -7.96 7.68
N ILE A 166 12.64 -8.32 6.41
CA ILE A 166 13.81 -8.88 5.73
C ILE A 166 14.73 -7.73 5.28
N LYS A 167 14.15 -6.71 4.66
CA LYS A 167 14.85 -5.51 4.17
C LYS A 167 13.92 -4.31 4.20
N GLU A 168 14.40 -3.19 4.71
CA GLU A 168 13.73 -1.89 4.70
C GLU A 168 14.53 -0.88 3.90
N ILE A 169 13.86 0.01 3.18
CA ILE A 169 14.44 1.18 2.52
C ILE A 169 13.56 2.41 2.76
N GLU A 170 14.17 3.56 3.01
CA GLU A 170 13.47 4.84 3.03
C GLU A 170 13.24 5.30 1.59
N GLN A 171 12.04 5.77 1.29
CA GLN A 171 11.61 6.23 -0.03
C GLN A 171 11.53 7.77 -0.05
N ILE A 172 11.80 8.35 -1.20
CA ILE A 172 11.54 9.76 -1.45
C ILE A 172 10.11 9.88 -1.98
N PRO A 173 9.17 10.45 -1.22
CA PRO A 173 7.79 10.59 -1.67
C PRO A 173 7.64 11.74 -2.68
N LEU A 174 6.61 11.64 -3.50
CA LEU A 174 6.04 12.76 -4.23
C LEU A 174 5.16 13.55 -3.27
N ILE A 175 5.32 14.87 -3.22
CA ILE A 175 4.60 15.75 -2.29
C ILE A 175 3.85 16.83 -3.08
N GLY A 176 2.61 17.08 -2.69
CA GLY A 176 1.70 18.04 -3.32
C GLY A 176 0.92 17.47 -4.49
N VAL A 177 -0.26 18.03 -4.73
CA VAL A 177 -1.22 17.54 -5.73
C VAL A 177 -0.59 17.40 -7.12
N GLU A 178 0.15 18.41 -7.57
CA GLU A 178 0.74 18.44 -8.91
C GLU A 178 1.76 17.31 -9.14
N ASN A 179 2.52 16.93 -8.11
CA ASN A 179 3.52 15.86 -8.18
C ASN A 179 2.90 14.48 -7.98
N CYS A 180 1.74 14.40 -7.33
CA CYS A 180 1.05 13.14 -7.02
C CYS A 180 0.07 12.70 -8.13
N ILE A 181 0.03 13.42 -9.27
CA ILE A 181 -0.66 12.97 -10.49
C ILE A 181 0.05 11.73 -11.04
N ILE A 182 -0.66 10.63 -11.11
CA ILE A 182 -0.13 9.36 -11.63
C ILE A 182 -0.24 9.38 -13.17
N ARG A 183 0.90 9.48 -13.85
CA ARG A 183 0.97 9.48 -15.32
C ARG A 183 1.12 8.06 -15.85
N GLU A 184 0.64 7.83 -17.08
CA GLU A 184 0.94 6.58 -17.78
C GLU A 184 2.46 6.48 -18.00
N THR A 185 3.06 5.49 -17.38
CA THR A 185 4.42 5.11 -17.75
C THR A 185 4.31 4.26 -19.03
N GLY A 186 4.91 4.68 -20.13
CA GLY A 186 4.84 4.00 -21.43
C GLY A 186 5.47 2.60 -21.51
N LYS A 187 5.64 1.93 -20.39
CA LYS A 187 5.98 0.51 -20.28
C LYS A 187 4.90 -0.16 -19.42
N LYS A 188 4.06 -0.98 -20.06
CA LYS A 188 3.28 -1.98 -19.33
C LYS A 188 4.29 -2.79 -18.50
N PRO A 189 4.24 -2.81 -17.17
CA PRO A 189 5.03 -3.77 -16.42
C PRO A 189 4.57 -5.15 -16.86
N SER A 190 5.52 -6.03 -17.08
CA SER A 190 5.27 -7.44 -17.34
C SER A 190 4.26 -7.96 -16.30
N SER A 191 3.19 -8.55 -16.80
CA SER A 191 2.05 -9.10 -16.10
C SER A 191 2.37 -9.56 -14.68
N CYS A 192 1.65 -9.04 -13.68
CA CYS A 192 1.50 -9.73 -12.40
C CYS A 192 0.91 -11.11 -12.68
N VAL A 193 1.73 -12.13 -12.71
CA VAL A 193 1.25 -13.51 -12.64
C VAL A 193 0.92 -13.75 -11.17
N ILE A 194 -0.36 -13.65 -10.84
CA ILE A 194 -0.89 -14.22 -9.61
C ILE A 194 -0.92 -15.72 -9.88
N LEU A 195 0.03 -16.46 -9.34
CA LEU A 195 0.00 -17.92 -9.23
C LEU A 195 -0.74 -18.30 -7.97
#